data_993455c088f7b73ba5623ff9c616a129
#
_entry.id   993455c088f7b73ba5623ff9c616a129
#
_cell.length_a   1.000
_cell.length_b   1.000
_cell.length_c   1.000
_cell.angle_alpha   90.00
_cell.angle_beta   90.00
_cell.angle_gamma   90.00
#
_symmetry.space_group_name_H-M   'P 1'
#
loop_
_entity.id
_entity.type
_entity.pdbx_description
1 polymer ?
#
loop_
_entity_poly.entity_id
_entity_poly.type
_entity_poly.pdbx_seq_one_letter_code
_entity_poly.pdbx_strand_id
1 'polypeptide(L)'
;YYRASSIIVPTRDNYASEDSSQIGAIAQSIGFAADDATPELKFARSYFASYRFISEFIANEDIIPELIFMRGYNKRKDTFEYSENPDDYRIKNLFPEGDINYSSKYFQDAVKELKTFVRLSPGRENDPAMYLTVTHRSPSFAYRINARILSFLNQSIIDIDIKDSDAKLEYMKSIIPTYREVEVRTVLSRIIEKELTKKVLANSLSEYSFMILDPPVIPIKKFSPRRTILVISFMLTGLLMSIIYLTFTFTFRTKENENENI
;
A
#
# COMPACT_ATOMS: atom_id res chain seq x y z
N TYR A 1 2.33 17.15 8.95
CA TYR A 1 1.85 16.17 7.98
C TYR A 1 0.33 16.00 8.13
N TYR A 2 -0.33 15.70 7.04
CA TYR A 2 -1.74 15.36 6.95
C TYR A 2 -1.87 13.89 6.56
N ARG A 3 -2.92 13.21 7.03
CA ARG A 3 -3.16 11.80 6.73
C ARG A 3 -4.52 11.66 6.03
N ALA A 4 -4.52 11.12 4.81
CA ALA A 4 -5.70 10.60 4.14
C ALA A 4 -5.75 9.09 4.37
N SER A 5 -6.92 8.58 4.72
CA SER A 5 -7.14 7.15 4.96
C SER A 5 -8.34 6.68 4.18
N SER A 6 -8.29 5.44 3.73
CA SER A 6 -9.41 4.72 3.14
C SER A 6 -9.45 3.29 3.66
N ILE A 7 -10.62 2.69 3.62
CA ILE A 7 -10.87 1.32 4.06
C ILE A 7 -11.35 0.52 2.86
N ILE A 8 -10.69 -0.59 2.57
CA ILE A 8 -11.07 -1.53 1.53
C ILE A 8 -11.32 -2.90 2.13
N VAL A 9 -12.31 -3.58 1.57
CA VAL A 9 -12.65 -4.97 1.96
C VAL A 9 -12.68 -5.83 0.70
N PRO A 10 -12.43 -7.16 0.80
CA PRO A 10 -12.55 -8.03 -0.35
C PRO A 10 -13.98 -7.97 -0.86
N THR A 11 -14.13 -7.92 -2.17
CA THR A 11 -15.43 -8.15 -2.76
C THR A 11 -15.82 -9.57 -2.41
N ARG A 12 -16.89 -9.76 -1.64
CA ARG A 12 -17.35 -11.10 -1.27
C ARG A 12 -17.61 -11.85 -2.56
N ASP A 13 -16.85 -12.91 -2.78
CA ASP A 13 -17.16 -13.89 -3.81
C ASP A 13 -18.46 -14.60 -3.45
N ASN A 14 -19.60 -14.00 -3.84
CA ASN A 14 -20.87 -14.74 -3.94
C ASN A 14 -20.78 -15.83 -5.03
N TYR A 15 -19.61 -15.98 -5.65
CA TYR A 15 -19.30 -16.94 -6.70
C TYR A 15 -18.31 -18.03 -6.25
N ALA A 16 -17.92 -18.06 -4.96
CA ALA A 16 -17.31 -19.24 -4.38
C ALA A 16 -18.40 -20.31 -4.32
N SER A 17 -18.48 -21.09 -5.42
CA SER A 17 -19.32 -22.29 -5.52
C SER A 17 -19.10 -23.19 -4.30
N GLU A 18 -20.13 -23.95 -3.92
CA GLU A 18 -20.13 -24.97 -2.85
C GLU A 18 -18.90 -25.90 -2.86
N ASP A 19 -18.22 -26.03 -4.02
CA ASP A 19 -16.97 -26.79 -4.17
C ASP A 19 -15.76 -26.18 -3.43
N SER A 20 -15.73 -24.88 -3.15
CA SER A 20 -14.61 -24.25 -2.41
C SER A 20 -14.62 -24.61 -0.93
N SER A 21 -15.77 -25.01 -0.37
CA SER A 21 -15.89 -25.44 1.03
C SER A 21 -15.20 -26.80 1.26
N GLN A 22 -15.25 -27.70 0.28
CA GLN A 22 -14.58 -29.01 0.38
C GLN A 22 -13.05 -28.87 0.21
N ILE A 23 -12.60 -27.99 -0.70
CA ILE A 23 -11.17 -27.71 -0.89
C ILE A 23 -10.60 -26.97 0.35
N GLY A 24 -11.36 -26.05 0.94
CA GLY A 24 -11.00 -25.38 2.20
C GLY A 24 -10.90 -26.34 3.38
N ALA A 25 -11.83 -27.27 3.52
CA ALA A 25 -11.80 -28.29 4.56
C ALA A 25 -10.58 -29.25 4.40
N ILE A 26 -10.22 -29.60 3.17
CA ILE A 26 -9.04 -30.41 2.87
C ILE A 26 -7.77 -29.63 3.19
N ALA A 27 -7.67 -28.34 2.83
CA ALA A 27 -6.55 -27.48 3.13
C ALA A 27 -6.32 -27.35 4.65
N GLN A 28 -7.39 -27.17 5.45
CA GLN A 28 -7.32 -27.18 6.91
C GLN A 28 -6.86 -28.55 7.47
N SER A 29 -7.30 -29.66 6.88
CA SER A 29 -6.93 -31.00 7.35
C SER A 29 -5.45 -31.35 7.13
N ILE A 30 -4.76 -30.66 6.18
CA ILE A 30 -3.33 -30.83 5.90
C ILE A 30 -2.47 -29.74 6.56
N GLY A 31 -3.03 -29.01 7.54
CA GLY A 31 -2.25 -28.09 8.40
C GLY A 31 -1.95 -26.73 7.80
N PHE A 32 -2.62 -26.30 6.72
CA PHE A 32 -2.61 -24.91 6.31
C PHE A 32 -3.50 -24.11 7.27
N ALA A 33 -2.86 -23.38 8.19
CA ALA A 33 -3.56 -22.44 9.06
C ALA A 33 -4.35 -21.45 8.19
N ALA A 34 -5.62 -21.29 8.49
CA ALA A 34 -6.43 -20.21 7.93
C ALA A 34 -5.89 -18.90 8.50
N ASP A 35 -5.05 -18.25 7.73
CA ASP A 35 -4.65 -16.86 7.96
C ASP A 35 -5.90 -16.02 7.61
N ASP A 36 -6.33 -15.13 8.50
CA ASP A 36 -7.63 -14.45 8.49
C ASP A 36 -7.90 -13.53 7.25
N ALA A 37 -6.93 -13.38 6.37
CA ALA A 37 -7.10 -12.62 5.12
C ALA A 37 -7.39 -13.57 3.95
N THR A 38 -8.37 -13.18 3.09
CA THR A 38 -8.66 -13.92 1.86
C THR A 38 -7.44 -13.96 0.92
N PRO A 39 -7.29 -14.99 0.09
CA PRO A 39 -6.18 -15.08 -0.87
C PRO A 39 -6.04 -13.83 -1.75
N GLU A 40 -7.15 -13.21 -2.14
CA GLU A 40 -7.21 -12.00 -2.96
C GLU A 40 -6.59 -10.81 -2.25
N LEU A 41 -6.90 -10.61 -0.95
CA LEU A 41 -6.30 -9.53 -0.16
C LEU A 41 -4.82 -9.76 0.11
N LYS A 42 -4.39 -11.00 0.32
CA LYS A 42 -2.96 -11.35 0.44
C LYS A 42 -2.23 -11.03 -0.85
N PHE A 43 -2.82 -11.40 -1.99
CA PHE A 43 -2.27 -11.06 -3.30
C PHE A 43 -2.22 -9.55 -3.50
N ALA A 44 -3.32 -8.83 -3.29
CA ALA A 44 -3.39 -7.38 -3.42
C ALA A 44 -2.34 -6.67 -2.55
N ARG A 45 -2.15 -7.11 -1.31
CA ARG A 45 -1.14 -6.58 -0.40
C ARG A 45 0.29 -6.84 -0.88
N SER A 46 0.56 -8.06 -1.34
CA SER A 46 1.89 -8.44 -1.84
C SER A 46 2.21 -7.70 -3.13
N TYR A 47 1.23 -7.58 -4.02
CA TYR A 47 1.37 -6.85 -5.27
C TYR A 47 1.58 -5.35 -5.02
N PHE A 48 0.78 -4.73 -4.14
CA PHE A 48 0.96 -3.35 -3.71
C PHE A 48 2.37 -3.07 -3.16
N ALA A 49 2.94 -3.99 -2.37
CA ALA A 49 4.28 -3.84 -1.80
C ALA A 49 5.41 -4.04 -2.83
N SER A 50 5.10 -4.58 -4.01
CA SER A 50 6.08 -4.90 -5.04
C SER A 50 6.71 -3.63 -5.64
N TYR A 51 7.96 -3.75 -6.05
CA TYR A 51 8.64 -2.67 -6.78
C TYR A 51 7.93 -2.34 -8.09
N ARG A 52 7.48 -3.37 -8.81
CA ARG A 52 6.79 -3.26 -10.09
C ARG A 52 5.56 -2.36 -9.97
N PHE A 53 4.62 -2.70 -9.07
CA PHE A 53 3.40 -1.90 -8.88
C PHE A 53 3.71 -0.44 -8.57
N ILE A 54 4.63 -0.19 -7.63
CA ILE A 54 4.95 1.16 -7.20
C ILE A 54 5.61 1.97 -8.31
N SER A 55 6.53 1.36 -9.08
CA SER A 55 7.19 2.06 -10.19
C SER A 55 6.23 2.34 -11.36
N GLU A 56 5.36 1.41 -11.70
CA GLU A 56 4.29 1.60 -12.69
C GLU A 56 3.31 2.70 -12.26
N PHE A 57 2.92 2.72 -10.97
CA PHE A 57 2.09 3.79 -10.41
C PHE A 57 2.76 5.17 -10.48
N ILE A 58 4.04 5.27 -10.10
CA ILE A 58 4.80 6.52 -10.18
C ILE A 58 4.88 7.02 -11.62
N ALA A 59 5.09 6.11 -12.59
CA ALA A 59 5.12 6.46 -14.00
C ALA A 59 3.75 6.93 -14.51
N ASN A 60 2.68 6.24 -14.13
CA ASN A 60 1.32 6.58 -14.54
C ASN A 60 0.86 7.94 -14.01
N GLU A 61 1.21 8.26 -12.76
CA GLU A 61 0.81 9.54 -12.13
C GLU A 61 1.83 10.67 -12.38
N ASP A 62 2.98 10.36 -12.99
CA ASP A 62 4.06 11.32 -13.32
C ASP A 62 4.49 12.17 -12.11
N ILE A 63 4.71 11.51 -10.96
CA ILE A 63 4.93 12.16 -9.65
C ILE A 63 6.38 12.14 -9.17
N ILE A 64 7.35 11.83 -10.03
CA ILE A 64 8.78 11.84 -9.66
C ILE A 64 9.22 13.18 -9.05
N PRO A 65 8.88 14.35 -9.63
CA PRO A 65 9.26 15.64 -9.06
C PRO A 65 8.72 15.86 -7.64
N GLU A 66 7.46 15.49 -7.41
CA GLU A 66 6.79 15.64 -6.12
C GLU A 66 7.40 14.74 -5.04
N LEU A 67 7.98 13.61 -5.44
CA LEU A 67 8.60 12.66 -4.52
C LEU A 67 10.03 13.05 -4.15
N ILE A 68 10.86 13.39 -5.14
CA ILE A 68 12.30 13.54 -4.96
C ILE A 68 12.71 14.99 -4.71
N PHE A 69 12.13 15.94 -5.47
CA PHE A 69 12.62 17.32 -5.52
C PHE A 69 11.77 18.31 -4.71
N MET A 70 10.72 17.87 -4.04
CA MET A 70 9.90 18.71 -3.20
C MET A 70 10.64 19.10 -1.91
N ARG A 71 10.93 20.39 -1.72
CA ARG A 71 11.49 20.97 -0.48
C ARG A 71 10.44 21.47 0.48
N GLY A 72 9.41 22.15 -0.04
CA GLY A 72 8.41 22.82 0.74
C GLY A 72 7.00 22.67 0.18
N TYR A 73 6.02 23.06 0.99
CA TYR A 73 4.61 23.14 0.62
C TYR A 73 3.98 24.41 1.16
N ASN A 74 3.46 25.24 0.27
CA ASN A 74 2.73 26.44 0.60
C ASN A 74 1.24 26.14 0.77
N LYS A 75 0.77 26.10 2.03
CA LYS A 75 -0.62 25.75 2.34
C LYS A 75 -1.64 26.74 1.76
N ARG A 76 -1.28 28.04 1.65
CA ARG A 76 -2.24 29.08 1.19
C ARG A 76 -2.52 28.98 -0.31
N LYS A 77 -1.48 28.59 -1.08
CA LYS A 77 -1.56 28.48 -2.54
C LYS A 77 -1.77 27.04 -3.01
N ASP A 78 -1.71 26.05 -2.11
CA ASP A 78 -1.70 24.61 -2.42
C ASP A 78 -0.63 24.25 -3.48
N THR A 79 0.57 24.85 -3.37
CA THR A 79 1.66 24.66 -4.33
C THR A 79 2.90 24.08 -3.64
N PHE A 80 3.65 23.28 -4.39
CA PHE A 80 4.94 22.76 -3.95
C PHE A 80 6.08 23.73 -4.29
N GLU A 81 7.08 23.75 -3.44
CA GLU A 81 8.36 24.41 -3.68
C GLU A 81 9.38 23.31 -3.99
N TYR A 82 10.03 23.41 -5.14
CA TYR A 82 10.97 22.41 -5.63
C TYR A 82 12.41 22.89 -5.49
N SER A 83 13.36 21.94 -5.37
CA SER A 83 14.79 22.24 -5.39
C SER A 83 15.32 22.49 -6.78
N GLU A 84 14.69 21.91 -7.78
CA GLU A 84 15.04 21.93 -9.18
C GLU A 84 13.77 22.15 -10.01
N ASN A 85 13.91 22.44 -11.30
CA ASN A 85 12.74 22.60 -12.16
C ASN A 85 11.98 21.26 -12.28
N PRO A 86 10.71 21.18 -11.81
CA PRO A 86 9.96 19.93 -11.81
C PRO A 86 9.71 19.36 -13.21
N ASP A 87 9.66 20.22 -14.24
CA ASP A 87 9.37 19.78 -15.61
C ASP A 87 10.49 18.92 -16.20
N ASP A 88 11.74 19.13 -15.79
CA ASP A 88 12.88 18.36 -16.28
C ASP A 88 12.82 16.88 -15.84
N TYR A 89 12.08 16.59 -14.78
CA TYR A 89 11.95 15.26 -14.16
C TYR A 89 10.58 14.62 -14.41
N ARG A 90 9.78 15.19 -15.30
CA ARG A 90 8.55 14.53 -15.78
C ARG A 90 8.92 13.34 -16.67
N ILE A 91 8.09 12.30 -16.64
CA ILE A 91 8.34 11.03 -17.36
C ILE A 91 8.66 11.27 -18.84
N LYS A 92 7.89 12.13 -19.51
CA LYS A 92 8.10 12.46 -20.92
C LYS A 92 9.46 13.10 -21.22
N ASN A 93 10.05 13.83 -20.25
CA ASN A 93 11.33 14.51 -20.40
C ASN A 93 12.49 13.60 -19.97
N LEU A 94 12.28 12.74 -18.98
CA LEU A 94 13.25 11.71 -18.59
C LEU A 94 13.39 10.58 -19.62
N PHE A 95 12.29 10.25 -20.33
CA PHE A 95 12.21 9.13 -21.27
C PHE A 95 11.51 9.57 -22.57
N PRO A 96 12.14 10.43 -23.38
CA PRO A 96 11.53 11.03 -24.57
C PRO A 96 11.20 9.99 -25.66
N GLU A 97 11.93 8.89 -25.68
CA GLU A 97 11.70 7.78 -26.65
C GLU A 97 10.56 6.85 -26.23
N GLY A 98 9.96 7.03 -25.06
CA GLY A 98 8.85 6.23 -24.55
C GLY A 98 9.26 4.96 -23.79
N ASP A 99 10.51 4.53 -23.92
CA ASP A 99 11.03 3.36 -23.20
C ASP A 99 11.39 3.71 -21.75
N ILE A 100 10.44 3.50 -20.84
CA ILE A 100 10.61 3.83 -19.43
C ILE A 100 11.57 2.84 -18.77
N ASN A 101 12.74 3.35 -18.33
CA ASN A 101 13.68 2.57 -17.54
C ASN A 101 13.31 2.60 -16.05
N TYR A 102 12.49 1.64 -15.62
CA TYR A 102 12.09 1.49 -14.22
C TYR A 102 13.26 1.19 -13.26
N SER A 103 14.41 0.76 -13.75
CA SER A 103 15.63 0.51 -12.95
C SER A 103 16.49 1.76 -12.76
N SER A 104 16.11 2.90 -13.34
CA SER A 104 16.84 4.14 -13.18
C SER A 104 16.89 4.61 -11.72
N LYS A 105 17.92 5.40 -11.39
CA LYS A 105 18.08 5.98 -10.06
C LYS A 105 16.83 6.77 -9.63
N TYR A 106 16.23 7.52 -10.54
CA TYR A 106 15.03 8.30 -10.26
C TYR A 106 13.87 7.45 -9.79
N PHE A 107 13.62 6.29 -10.42
CA PHE A 107 12.58 5.36 -9.96
C PHE A 107 12.93 4.72 -8.62
N GLN A 108 14.20 4.32 -8.42
CA GLN A 108 14.61 3.72 -7.14
C GLN A 108 14.42 4.71 -5.97
N ASP A 109 14.83 5.96 -6.14
CA ASP A 109 14.68 7.00 -5.13
C ASP A 109 13.18 7.35 -4.91
N ALA A 110 12.40 7.47 -5.98
CA ALA A 110 10.97 7.75 -5.91
C ALA A 110 10.18 6.62 -5.24
N VAL A 111 10.48 5.35 -5.54
CA VAL A 111 9.87 4.18 -4.89
C VAL A 111 10.20 4.16 -3.40
N LYS A 112 11.44 4.42 -3.03
CA LYS A 112 11.87 4.52 -1.64
C LYS A 112 11.11 5.62 -0.90
N GLU A 113 10.99 6.80 -1.51
CA GLU A 113 10.30 7.93 -0.91
C GLU A 113 8.79 7.66 -0.77
N LEU A 114 8.13 7.14 -1.82
CA LEU A 114 6.70 6.81 -1.76
C LEU A 114 6.40 5.82 -0.62
N LYS A 115 7.24 4.81 -0.41
CA LYS A 115 7.10 3.84 0.69
C LYS A 115 7.19 4.46 2.09
N THR A 116 7.76 5.65 2.25
CA THR A 116 7.85 6.30 3.55
C THR A 116 6.51 6.87 4.02
N PHE A 117 5.67 7.32 3.10
CA PHE A 117 4.41 8.00 3.44
C PHE A 117 3.15 7.27 2.99
N VAL A 118 3.27 6.19 2.21
CA VAL A 118 2.15 5.33 1.82
C VAL A 118 2.26 3.99 2.54
N ARG A 119 1.17 3.56 3.15
CA ARG A 119 1.11 2.28 3.88
C ARG A 119 -0.23 1.61 3.67
N LEU A 120 -0.20 0.33 3.32
CA LEU A 120 -1.34 -0.57 3.31
C LEU A 120 -1.20 -1.55 4.48
N SER A 121 -2.11 -1.47 5.44
CA SER A 121 -2.07 -2.26 6.67
C SER A 121 -3.30 -3.15 6.76
N PRO A 122 -3.19 -4.39 7.26
CA PRO A 122 -4.36 -5.20 7.57
C PRO A 122 -5.19 -4.55 8.69
N GLY A 123 -6.44 -4.93 8.80
CA GLY A 123 -7.31 -4.65 9.93
C GLY A 123 -6.80 -5.27 11.23
N ARG A 124 -7.60 -5.17 12.29
CA ARG A 124 -7.33 -5.89 13.53
C ARG A 124 -7.59 -7.38 13.33
N GLU A 125 -7.17 -8.18 14.30
CA GLU A 125 -7.45 -9.62 14.33
C GLU A 125 -8.94 -9.88 14.02
N ASN A 126 -9.22 -10.77 13.04
CA ASN A 126 -10.56 -11.07 12.51
C ASN A 126 -11.28 -9.94 11.71
N ASP A 127 -10.57 -8.86 11.33
CA ASP A 127 -11.11 -7.84 10.44
C ASP A 127 -10.58 -8.05 9.02
N PRO A 128 -11.43 -8.43 8.06
CA PRO A 128 -11.00 -8.64 6.67
C PRO A 128 -10.64 -7.33 5.95
N ALA A 129 -10.83 -6.19 6.59
CA ALA A 129 -10.54 -4.90 5.99
C ALA A 129 -9.03 -4.63 5.90
N MET A 130 -8.64 -3.85 4.90
CA MET A 130 -7.31 -3.24 4.80
C MET A 130 -7.44 -1.72 4.83
N TYR A 131 -6.45 -1.10 5.45
CA TYR A 131 -6.38 0.35 5.64
C TYR A 131 -5.25 0.92 4.78
N LEU A 132 -5.61 1.66 3.73
CA LEU A 132 -4.64 2.44 2.97
C LEU A 132 -4.50 3.82 3.62
N THR A 133 -3.30 4.16 4.02
CA THR A 133 -2.99 5.46 4.61
C THR A 133 -1.90 6.16 3.81
N VAL A 134 -2.14 7.43 3.48
CA VAL A 134 -1.16 8.31 2.84
C VAL A 134 -0.93 9.51 3.75
N THR A 135 0.33 9.71 4.16
CA THR A 135 0.71 10.79 5.08
C THR A 135 1.66 11.75 4.38
N HIS A 136 1.21 12.99 4.08
CA HIS A 136 1.99 13.95 3.33
C HIS A 136 1.88 15.38 3.89
N ARG A 137 2.77 16.30 3.46
CA ARG A 137 2.72 17.72 3.88
C ARG A 137 1.54 18.46 3.27
N SER A 138 1.15 18.10 2.03
CA SER A 138 -0.04 18.62 1.37
C SER A 138 -1.25 17.72 1.65
N PRO A 139 -2.39 18.25 2.13
CA PRO A 139 -3.61 17.48 2.32
C PRO A 139 -4.26 17.07 1.00
N SER A 140 -4.21 17.91 -0.02
CA SER A 140 -4.75 17.63 -1.36
C SER A 140 -3.95 16.53 -2.05
N PHE A 141 -2.62 16.56 -1.96
CA PHE A 141 -1.77 15.50 -2.48
C PHE A 141 -2.00 14.17 -1.76
N ALA A 142 -2.09 14.17 -0.42
CA ALA A 142 -2.37 12.96 0.34
C ALA A 142 -3.70 12.30 -0.07
N TYR A 143 -4.74 13.10 -0.24
CA TYR A 143 -6.04 12.66 -0.75
C TYR A 143 -5.94 12.10 -2.17
N ARG A 144 -5.34 12.87 -3.11
CA ARG A 144 -5.21 12.47 -4.51
C ARG A 144 -4.45 11.15 -4.67
N ILE A 145 -3.30 11.03 -4.01
CA ILE A 145 -2.50 9.80 -4.07
C ILE A 145 -3.25 8.62 -3.48
N ASN A 146 -3.97 8.79 -2.36
CA ASN A 146 -4.78 7.72 -1.79
C ASN A 146 -5.85 7.23 -2.77
N ALA A 147 -6.64 8.14 -3.36
CA ALA A 147 -7.68 7.80 -4.31
C ALA A 147 -7.10 7.14 -5.59
N ARG A 148 -5.99 7.68 -6.11
CA ARG A 148 -5.33 7.15 -7.32
C ARG A 148 -4.72 5.77 -7.11
N ILE A 149 -4.10 5.53 -5.95
CA ILE A 149 -3.58 4.19 -5.62
C ILE A 149 -4.69 3.15 -5.62
N LEU A 150 -5.86 3.45 -5.03
CA LEU A 150 -6.98 2.50 -5.00
C LEU A 150 -7.45 2.15 -6.41
N SER A 151 -7.69 3.16 -7.22
CA SER A 151 -8.13 2.98 -8.61
C SER A 151 -7.08 2.22 -9.44
N PHE A 152 -5.80 2.58 -9.31
CA PHE A 152 -4.70 1.93 -10.03
C PHE A 152 -4.49 0.49 -9.58
N LEU A 153 -4.58 0.21 -8.27
CA LEU A 153 -4.46 -1.15 -7.72
C LEU A 153 -5.59 -2.05 -8.24
N ASN A 154 -6.84 -1.57 -8.19
CA ASN A 154 -7.97 -2.33 -8.70
C ASN A 154 -7.83 -2.62 -10.21
N GLN A 155 -7.47 -1.62 -11.00
CA GLN A 155 -7.27 -1.79 -12.45
C GLN A 155 -6.12 -2.75 -12.75
N SER A 156 -5.00 -2.64 -12.05
CA SER A 156 -3.86 -3.53 -12.25
C SER A 156 -4.18 -4.99 -11.93
N ILE A 157 -5.01 -5.26 -10.92
CA ILE A 157 -5.44 -6.62 -10.59
C ILE A 157 -6.40 -7.15 -11.67
N ILE A 158 -7.34 -6.31 -12.16
CA ILE A 158 -8.20 -6.64 -13.29
C ILE A 158 -7.38 -7.06 -14.51
N ASP A 159 -6.37 -6.26 -14.88
CA ASP A 159 -5.52 -6.52 -16.05
C ASP A 159 -4.73 -7.83 -15.90
N ILE A 160 -4.23 -8.12 -14.69
CA ILE A 160 -3.53 -9.37 -14.39
C ILE A 160 -4.48 -10.55 -14.52
N ASP A 161 -5.67 -10.46 -13.93
CA ASP A 161 -6.66 -11.53 -13.95
C ASP A 161 -7.19 -11.82 -15.36
N ILE A 162 -7.44 -10.78 -16.17
CA ILE A 162 -7.84 -10.93 -17.55
C ILE A 162 -6.75 -11.63 -18.35
N LYS A 163 -5.49 -11.18 -18.21
CA LYS A 163 -4.36 -11.77 -18.93
C LYS A 163 -4.13 -13.24 -18.54
N ASP A 164 -4.25 -13.57 -17.26
CA ASP A 164 -4.12 -14.94 -16.76
C ASP A 164 -5.27 -15.83 -17.28
N SER A 165 -6.50 -15.34 -17.25
CA SER A 165 -7.66 -16.04 -17.79
C SER A 165 -7.54 -16.26 -19.32
N ASP A 166 -7.03 -15.27 -20.06
CA ASP A 166 -6.81 -15.41 -21.50
C ASP A 166 -5.77 -16.49 -21.83
N ALA A 167 -4.66 -16.50 -21.12
CA ALA A 167 -3.62 -17.51 -21.29
C ALA A 167 -4.16 -18.93 -20.98
N LYS A 168 -4.95 -19.07 -19.90
CA LYS A 168 -5.58 -20.35 -19.54
C LYS A 168 -6.59 -20.79 -20.58
N LEU A 169 -7.44 -19.89 -21.07
CA LEU A 169 -8.44 -20.19 -22.08
C LEU A 169 -7.79 -20.61 -23.38
N GLU A 170 -6.73 -19.96 -23.82
CA GLU A 170 -5.98 -20.32 -25.01
C GLU A 170 -5.38 -21.74 -24.90
N TYR A 171 -4.72 -22.01 -23.75
CA TYR A 171 -4.17 -23.33 -23.43
C TYR A 171 -5.26 -24.42 -23.46
N MET A 172 -6.40 -24.21 -22.79
CA MET A 172 -7.48 -25.18 -22.73
C MET A 172 -8.08 -25.46 -24.11
N LYS A 173 -8.29 -24.41 -24.92
CA LYS A 173 -8.76 -24.57 -26.30
C LYS A 173 -7.81 -25.42 -27.15
N SER A 174 -6.51 -25.30 -26.92
CA SER A 174 -5.48 -26.06 -27.63
C SER A 174 -5.47 -27.56 -27.28
N ILE A 175 -5.80 -27.90 -26.03
CA ILE A 175 -5.73 -29.30 -25.54
C ILE A 175 -7.06 -30.07 -25.70
N ILE A 176 -8.24 -29.40 -25.68
CA ILE A 176 -9.55 -30.07 -25.80
C ILE A 176 -9.64 -31.06 -26.98
N PRO A 177 -9.17 -30.75 -28.20
CA PRO A 177 -9.23 -31.69 -29.32
C PRO A 177 -8.40 -32.95 -29.12
N THR A 178 -7.42 -32.92 -28.20
CA THR A 178 -6.50 -34.05 -27.93
C THR A 178 -7.18 -35.14 -27.10
N TYR A 179 -8.16 -34.77 -26.29
CA TYR A 179 -8.86 -35.69 -25.39
C TYR A 179 -10.11 -36.26 -26.05
N ARG A 180 -10.25 -37.58 -26.08
CA ARG A 180 -11.41 -38.29 -26.63
C ARG A 180 -12.46 -38.63 -25.57
N GLU A 181 -12.05 -38.73 -24.30
CA GLU A 181 -12.90 -39.08 -23.18
C GLU A 181 -13.91 -37.95 -22.92
N VAL A 182 -15.21 -38.28 -22.85
CA VAL A 182 -16.31 -37.34 -22.66
C VAL A 182 -16.20 -36.67 -21.27
N GLU A 183 -15.81 -37.41 -20.25
CA GLU A 183 -15.64 -36.92 -18.87
C GLU A 183 -14.60 -35.83 -18.78
N VAL A 184 -13.43 -36.03 -19.43
CA VAL A 184 -12.35 -35.05 -19.46
C VAL A 184 -12.79 -33.77 -20.18
N ARG A 185 -13.45 -33.90 -21.32
CA ARG A 185 -13.99 -32.75 -22.07
C ARG A 185 -15.02 -31.97 -21.26
N THR A 186 -15.86 -32.66 -20.50
CA THR A 186 -16.86 -32.03 -19.63
C THR A 186 -16.21 -31.23 -18.53
N VAL A 187 -15.16 -31.75 -17.87
CA VAL A 187 -14.39 -31.03 -16.85
C VAL A 187 -13.71 -29.80 -17.44
N LEU A 188 -13.04 -29.94 -18.59
CA LEU A 188 -12.40 -28.82 -19.29
C LEU A 188 -13.41 -27.74 -19.69
N SER A 189 -14.60 -28.11 -20.14
CA SER A 189 -15.66 -27.15 -20.49
C SER A 189 -16.14 -26.37 -19.28
N ARG A 190 -16.28 -27.00 -18.11
CA ARG A 190 -16.62 -26.30 -16.84
C ARG A 190 -15.53 -25.31 -16.41
N ILE A 191 -14.26 -25.69 -16.57
CA ILE A 191 -13.15 -24.79 -16.24
C ILE A 191 -13.16 -23.56 -17.20
N ILE A 192 -13.41 -23.78 -18.49
CA ILE A 192 -13.55 -22.70 -19.47
C ILE A 192 -14.69 -21.76 -19.08
N GLU A 193 -15.86 -22.32 -18.73
CA GLU A 193 -17.02 -21.53 -18.27
C GLU A 193 -16.66 -20.67 -17.06
N LYS A 194 -15.96 -21.24 -16.08
CA LYS A 194 -15.49 -20.51 -14.88
C LYS A 194 -14.55 -19.37 -15.25
N GLU A 195 -13.55 -19.61 -16.10
CA GLU A 195 -12.60 -18.56 -16.52
C GLU A 195 -13.28 -17.48 -17.38
N LEU A 196 -14.25 -17.84 -18.24
CA LEU A 196 -15.05 -16.86 -18.98
C LEU A 196 -15.89 -15.99 -18.03
N THR A 197 -16.55 -16.61 -17.05
CA THR A 197 -17.31 -15.88 -16.02
C THR A 197 -16.42 -14.92 -15.25
N LYS A 198 -15.23 -15.37 -14.81
CA LYS A 198 -14.24 -14.51 -14.14
C LYS A 198 -13.88 -13.31 -15.01
N LYS A 199 -13.59 -13.53 -16.28
CA LYS A 199 -13.25 -12.46 -17.24
C LYS A 199 -14.42 -11.48 -17.46
N VAL A 200 -15.64 -11.97 -17.56
CA VAL A 200 -16.84 -11.11 -17.70
C VAL A 200 -17.02 -10.24 -16.46
N LEU A 201 -16.89 -10.81 -15.26
CA LEU A 201 -16.98 -10.07 -14.00
C LEU A 201 -15.88 -9.01 -13.89
N ALA A 202 -14.64 -9.37 -14.22
CA ALA A 202 -13.52 -8.43 -14.20
C ALA A 202 -13.74 -7.21 -15.13
N ASN A 203 -14.40 -7.41 -16.28
CA ASN A 203 -14.71 -6.31 -17.21
C ASN A 203 -15.97 -5.52 -16.85
N SER A 204 -16.88 -6.08 -16.06
CA SER A 204 -18.18 -5.47 -15.76
C SER A 204 -18.25 -4.72 -14.44
N LEU A 205 -17.39 -5.09 -13.48
CA LEU A 205 -17.42 -4.53 -12.13
C LEU A 205 -16.34 -3.46 -11.95
N SER A 206 -16.73 -2.26 -11.54
CA SER A 206 -15.80 -1.18 -11.21
C SER A 206 -14.99 -1.46 -9.92
N GLU A 207 -15.55 -2.25 -9.00
CA GLU A 207 -14.93 -2.70 -7.75
C GLU A 207 -14.79 -4.22 -7.76
N TYR A 208 -13.94 -4.72 -8.68
CA TYR A 208 -13.79 -6.15 -8.93
C TYR A 208 -13.05 -6.86 -7.80
N SER A 209 -11.87 -6.36 -7.43
CA SER A 209 -10.97 -7.05 -6.47
C SER A 209 -11.30 -6.72 -5.03
N PHE A 210 -11.70 -5.49 -4.79
CA PHE A 210 -12.08 -5.00 -3.46
C PHE A 210 -13.09 -3.88 -3.58
N MET A 211 -13.95 -3.79 -2.58
CA MET A 211 -14.92 -2.71 -2.41
C MET A 211 -14.32 -1.63 -1.51
N ILE A 212 -14.50 -0.38 -1.89
CA ILE A 212 -14.11 0.76 -1.07
C ILE A 212 -15.21 1.03 -0.05
N LEU A 213 -14.99 0.57 1.20
CA LEU A 213 -15.95 0.76 2.29
C LEU A 213 -15.97 2.21 2.77
N ASP A 214 -14.79 2.83 2.88
CA ASP A 214 -14.64 4.22 3.29
C ASP A 214 -13.67 4.93 2.33
N PRO A 215 -14.18 5.80 1.45
CA PRO A 215 -13.35 6.51 0.49
C PRO A 215 -12.45 7.55 1.20
N PRO A 216 -11.30 7.90 0.61
CA PRO A 216 -10.44 8.91 1.19
C PRO A 216 -11.13 10.27 1.23
N VAL A 217 -10.83 11.04 2.27
CA VAL A 217 -11.30 12.43 2.42
C VAL A 217 -10.11 13.38 2.60
N ILE A 218 -10.27 14.62 2.18
CA ILE A 218 -9.24 15.65 2.36
C ILE A 218 -9.05 15.93 3.84
N PRO A 219 -7.87 15.68 4.43
CA PRO A 219 -7.66 15.84 5.85
C PRO A 219 -7.58 17.31 6.26
N ILE A 220 -8.47 17.73 7.16
CA ILE A 220 -8.52 19.12 7.67
C ILE A 220 -7.47 19.35 8.75
N LYS A 221 -7.26 18.36 9.64
CA LYS A 221 -6.36 18.44 10.79
C LYS A 221 -5.01 17.80 10.50
N LYS A 222 -3.93 18.41 11.03
CA LYS A 222 -2.58 17.81 10.99
C LYS A 222 -2.54 16.56 11.85
N PHE A 223 -1.97 15.49 11.30
CA PHE A 223 -1.77 14.24 12.01
C PHE A 223 -0.46 14.25 12.85
N SER A 224 0.59 14.86 12.34
CA SER A 224 1.92 14.90 12.97
C SER A 224 2.59 16.26 12.77
N PRO A 225 3.43 16.74 13.70
CA PRO A 225 3.69 16.18 15.04
C PRO A 225 2.54 16.43 16.01
N ARG A 226 2.32 15.50 16.95
CA ARG A 226 1.37 15.70 18.06
C ARG A 226 2.00 16.61 19.12
N ARG A 227 1.63 17.89 19.13
CA ARG A 227 2.22 18.90 20.01
C ARG A 227 2.19 18.52 21.49
N THR A 228 1.10 17.91 21.94
CA THR A 228 0.94 17.44 23.32
C THR A 228 2.04 16.44 23.74
N ILE A 229 2.35 15.48 22.86
CA ILE A 229 3.38 14.47 23.12
C ILE A 229 4.76 15.12 23.19
N LEU A 230 5.05 16.12 22.34
CA LEU A 230 6.31 16.86 22.37
C LEU A 230 6.47 17.61 23.71
N VAL A 231 5.42 18.31 24.18
CA VAL A 231 5.45 19.04 25.45
C VAL A 231 5.69 18.08 26.63
N ILE A 232 4.99 16.96 26.67
CA ILE A 232 5.15 15.93 27.72
C ILE A 232 6.58 15.37 27.70
N SER A 233 7.11 15.06 26.51
CA SER A 233 8.47 14.55 26.35
C SER A 233 9.52 15.53 26.86
N PHE A 234 9.41 16.81 26.50
CA PHE A 234 10.33 17.84 26.98
C PHE A 234 10.23 18.06 28.52
N MET A 235 9.02 18.02 29.09
CA MET A 235 8.79 18.12 30.52
C MET A 235 9.46 16.95 31.27
N LEU A 236 9.30 15.71 30.75
CA LEU A 236 9.94 14.54 31.37
C LEU A 236 11.47 14.59 31.29
N THR A 237 12.00 15.01 30.14
CA THR A 237 13.45 15.16 29.94
C THR A 237 14.02 16.25 30.88
N GLY A 238 13.33 17.38 31.05
CA GLY A 238 13.73 18.44 31.98
C GLY A 238 13.73 17.97 33.40
N LEU A 239 12.74 17.18 33.83
CA LEU A 239 12.66 16.61 35.17
C LEU A 239 13.82 15.64 35.44
N LEU A 240 14.12 14.74 34.49
CA LEU A 240 15.26 13.81 34.59
C LEU A 240 16.60 14.58 34.72
N MET A 241 16.81 15.59 33.88
CA MET A 241 18.03 16.43 33.95
C MET A 241 18.15 17.18 35.29
N SER A 242 17.03 17.65 35.85
CA SER A 242 17.00 18.29 37.16
C SER A 242 17.41 17.34 38.29
N ILE A 243 16.93 16.09 38.27
CA ILE A 243 17.31 15.07 39.26
C ILE A 243 18.81 14.74 39.15
N ILE A 244 19.32 14.55 37.94
CA ILE A 244 20.75 14.29 37.70
C ILE A 244 21.60 15.46 38.22
N TYR A 245 21.20 16.69 37.96
CA TYR A 245 21.90 17.89 38.45
C TYR A 245 21.92 17.96 39.97
N LEU A 246 20.78 17.70 40.62
CA LEU A 246 20.70 17.69 42.09
C LEU A 246 21.57 16.60 42.73
N THR A 247 21.53 15.37 42.16
CA THR A 247 22.39 14.29 42.70
C THR A 247 23.86 14.59 42.49
N PHE A 248 24.25 15.18 41.38
CA PHE A 248 25.62 15.56 41.09
C PHE A 248 26.10 16.65 42.08
N THR A 249 25.35 17.72 42.26
CA THR A 249 25.69 18.81 43.19
C THR A 249 25.74 18.34 44.65
N PHE A 250 24.82 17.46 45.05
CA PHE A 250 24.81 16.89 46.39
C PHE A 250 26.06 16.02 46.64
N THR A 251 26.42 15.17 45.68
CA THR A 251 27.61 14.28 45.82
C THR A 251 28.91 15.06 45.87
N PHE A 252 29.06 16.13 45.11
CA PHE A 252 30.26 16.98 45.17
C PHE A 252 30.35 17.78 46.47
N ARG A 253 29.24 18.31 46.95
CA ARG A 253 29.19 19.09 48.19
C ARG A 253 29.48 18.23 49.45
N THR A 254 29.06 16.95 49.41
CA THR A 254 29.37 16.00 50.52
C THR A 254 30.86 15.66 50.57
N LYS A 255 31.53 15.52 49.42
CA LYS A 255 32.97 15.27 49.32
C LYS A 255 33.82 16.47 49.78
N GLU A 256 33.37 17.69 49.55
CA GLU A 256 34.05 18.91 49.96
C GLU A 256 34.04 19.05 51.49
N ASN A 257 32.90 18.77 52.12
CA ASN A 257 32.76 18.79 53.59
C ASN A 257 33.54 17.65 54.31
N GLU A 258 33.78 16.50 53.68
CA GLU A 258 34.63 15.44 54.22
C GLU A 258 36.14 15.81 54.22
N ASN A 259 36.57 16.56 53.19
CA ASN A 259 37.97 17.01 53.08
C ASN A 259 38.35 18.22 54.02
N GLU A 260 37.37 18.99 54.49
CA GLU A 260 37.60 20.05 55.42
C GLU A 260 37.68 19.59 56.93
N ASN A 261 37.27 18.33 57.19
CA ASN A 261 37.28 17.77 58.56
C ASN A 261 38.44 16.78 58.81
N ILE A 262 39.44 16.72 57.93
CA ILE A 262 40.72 16.01 58.11
C ILE A 262 41.87 17.01 58.27
#